data_60bdd21f33e6d1c65d7ff683b2eee4ed
#
_entry.id   60bdd21f33e6d1c65d7ff683b2eee4ed
#
_cell.length_a   1.000
_cell.length_b   1.000
_cell.length_c   1.000
_cell.angle_alpha   90.00
_cell.angle_beta   90.00
_cell.angle_gamma   90.00
#
_symmetry.space_group_name_H-M   'P 1'
#
loop_
_entity.id
_entity.type
_entity.pdbx_description
1 polymer ?
#
loop_
_entity_poly.entity_id
_entity_poly.type
_entity_poly.pdbx_seq_one_letter_code
_entity_poly.pdbx_strand_id
1 'polypeptide(L)'
;MMKCHEVMTKNPVCCLPDDSVAKAAELMKSEDIGSIPVIENEQTQRLVGIVTDRDLALTIVAEGRDARSTKVEAVMTRKLVTCRPDDDLQKALDAMTEHQLRRIPVVESDNKIVGIIAQADVATRIDEPEKTGDMVKEISKDQSFAKDSLGS
;
A
#
# COMPACT_ATOMS: atom_id res chain seq x y z
N MET A 1 14.29 -18.99 -3.39
CA MET A 1 13.13 -18.27 -2.84
C MET A 1 13.20 -16.79 -3.24
N MET A 2 12.09 -16.23 -3.67
CA MET A 2 12.08 -14.83 -4.13
C MET A 2 12.23 -13.86 -2.97
N LYS A 3 12.96 -12.80 -3.22
CA LYS A 3 13.14 -11.70 -2.29
C LYS A 3 12.17 -10.57 -2.62
N CYS A 4 11.87 -9.76 -1.63
CA CYS A 4 10.91 -8.66 -1.80
C CYS A 4 11.33 -7.71 -2.93
N HIS A 5 12.64 -7.41 -3.07
CA HIS A 5 13.09 -6.50 -4.12
C HIS A 5 12.85 -7.01 -5.54
N GLU A 6 12.67 -8.33 -5.70
CA GLU A 6 12.43 -8.93 -7.02
C GLU A 6 10.98 -8.74 -7.50
N VAL A 7 10.07 -8.47 -6.57
CA VAL A 7 8.63 -8.40 -6.84
C VAL A 7 8.07 -6.99 -6.69
N MET A 8 8.72 -6.16 -5.89
CA MET A 8 8.22 -4.83 -5.58
C MET A 8 8.14 -3.90 -6.79
N THR A 9 7.19 -2.99 -6.76
CA THR A 9 7.15 -1.86 -7.68
C THR A 9 8.05 -0.77 -7.10
N LYS A 10 9.02 -0.33 -7.89
CA LYS A 10 9.95 0.73 -7.48
C LYS A 10 9.30 2.10 -7.63
N ASN A 11 9.80 3.07 -6.86
CA ASN A 11 9.33 4.45 -6.93
C ASN A 11 7.81 4.56 -6.77
N PRO A 12 7.28 4.06 -5.64
CA PRO A 12 5.84 4.10 -5.44
C PRO A 12 5.32 5.54 -5.34
N VAL A 13 4.06 5.73 -5.71
CA VAL A 13 3.40 7.02 -5.54
C VAL A 13 3.27 7.30 -4.05
N CYS A 14 3.73 8.47 -3.62
CA CYS A 14 3.74 8.88 -2.22
C CYS A 14 3.10 10.26 -2.04
N CYS A 15 2.66 10.53 -0.81
CA CYS A 15 2.22 11.85 -0.38
C CYS A 15 3.18 12.40 0.66
N LEU A 16 3.08 13.71 0.89
CA LEU A 16 3.79 14.39 1.98
C LEU A 16 2.79 14.68 3.12
N PRO A 17 3.26 14.79 4.37
CA PRO A 17 2.36 15.07 5.49
C PRO A 17 1.53 16.35 5.32
N ASP A 18 2.10 17.36 4.67
CA ASP A 18 1.42 18.63 4.44
C ASP A 18 0.47 18.64 3.25
N ASP A 19 0.48 17.59 2.45
CA ASP A 19 -0.46 17.50 1.33
C ASP A 19 -1.89 17.44 1.86
N SER A 20 -2.82 18.00 1.08
CA SER A 20 -4.24 17.91 1.45
C SER A 20 -4.75 16.49 1.24
N VAL A 21 -5.77 16.14 2.01
CA VAL A 21 -6.45 14.86 1.84
C VAL A 21 -7.08 14.77 0.45
N ALA A 22 -7.52 15.92 -0.10
CA ALA A 22 -8.05 15.97 -1.47
C ALA A 22 -7.02 15.50 -2.48
N LYS A 23 -5.75 15.93 -2.32
CA LYS A 23 -4.67 15.49 -3.20
C LYS A 23 -4.45 13.98 -3.10
N ALA A 24 -4.48 13.44 -1.90
CA ALA A 24 -4.34 11.99 -1.70
C ALA A 24 -5.47 11.24 -2.40
N ALA A 25 -6.71 11.74 -2.28
CA ALA A 25 -7.85 11.11 -2.92
C ALA A 25 -7.74 11.16 -4.45
N GLU A 26 -7.26 12.29 -4.99
CA GLU A 26 -7.03 12.42 -6.43
C GLU A 26 -5.99 11.42 -6.94
N LEU A 27 -4.92 11.21 -6.19
CA LEU A 27 -3.90 10.23 -6.53
C LEU A 27 -4.45 8.81 -6.47
N MET A 28 -5.27 8.51 -5.47
CA MET A 28 -5.90 7.19 -5.38
C MET A 28 -6.78 6.93 -6.60
N LYS A 29 -7.49 7.94 -7.06
CA LYS A 29 -8.35 7.83 -8.22
C LYS A 29 -7.54 7.66 -9.51
N SER A 30 -6.55 8.52 -9.71
CA SER A 30 -5.77 8.51 -10.96
C SER A 30 -4.89 7.27 -11.09
N GLU A 31 -4.37 6.77 -9.97
CA GLU A 31 -3.49 5.60 -9.96
C GLU A 31 -4.24 4.29 -9.69
N ASP A 32 -5.53 4.37 -9.43
CA ASP A 32 -6.38 3.22 -9.09
C ASP A 32 -5.82 2.41 -7.92
N ILE A 33 -5.52 3.11 -6.83
CA ILE A 33 -4.95 2.51 -5.62
C ILE A 33 -5.77 2.94 -4.40
N GLY A 34 -5.82 2.08 -3.38
CA GLY A 34 -6.56 2.34 -2.15
C GLY A 34 -5.69 2.75 -0.97
N SER A 35 -4.38 2.86 -1.16
CA SER A 35 -3.48 3.28 -0.10
C SER A 35 -2.28 3.99 -0.69
N ILE A 36 -1.78 4.99 0.02
CA ILE A 36 -0.62 5.77 -0.41
C ILE A 36 0.34 5.92 0.77
N PRO A 37 1.61 5.54 0.60
CA PRO A 37 2.63 5.82 1.61
C PRO A 37 2.84 7.32 1.78
N VAL A 38 3.06 7.74 3.01
CA VAL A 38 3.36 9.13 3.33
C VAL A 38 4.83 9.20 3.74
N ILE A 39 5.60 10.03 3.04
CA ILE A 39 7.03 10.19 3.29
C ILE A 39 7.31 11.55 3.91
N GLU A 40 8.34 11.63 4.74
CA GLU A 40 8.72 12.85 5.45
C GLU A 40 8.98 14.01 4.48
N ASN A 41 9.75 13.75 3.45
CA ASN A 41 10.01 14.68 2.36
C ASN A 41 10.65 13.92 1.20
N GLU A 42 10.84 14.60 0.07
CA GLU A 42 11.35 13.98 -1.14
C GLU A 42 12.84 13.65 -1.07
N GLN A 43 13.58 14.32 -0.22
CA GLN A 43 15.01 14.10 -0.08
C GLN A 43 15.33 12.84 0.72
N THR A 44 14.72 12.69 1.89
CA THR A 44 14.95 11.50 2.73
C THR A 44 14.11 10.32 2.30
N GLN A 45 12.93 10.55 1.76
CA GLN A 45 11.95 9.52 1.41
C GLN A 45 11.64 8.58 2.58
N ARG A 46 11.76 9.11 3.80
CA ARG A 46 11.48 8.33 5.01
C ARG A 46 9.98 8.11 5.17
N LEU A 47 9.58 6.86 5.28
CA LEU A 47 8.19 6.49 5.48
C LEU A 47 7.74 6.91 6.88
N VAL A 48 6.70 7.72 6.98
CA VAL A 48 6.17 8.22 8.26
C VAL A 48 4.72 7.82 8.51
N GLY A 49 4.04 7.32 7.47
CA GLY A 49 2.65 6.90 7.63
C GLY A 49 2.10 6.30 6.35
N ILE A 50 0.85 5.87 6.43
CA ILE A 50 0.09 5.40 5.29
C ILE A 50 -1.32 5.97 5.41
N VAL A 51 -1.85 6.46 4.30
CA VAL A 51 -3.23 6.90 4.22
C VAL A 51 -3.99 5.97 3.29
N THR A 52 -5.18 5.54 3.72
CA THR A 52 -6.01 4.61 2.95
C THR A 52 -7.34 5.26 2.58
N ASP A 53 -8.02 4.68 1.60
CA ASP A 53 -9.37 5.10 1.23
C ASP A 53 -10.33 4.96 2.42
N ARG A 54 -10.13 3.94 3.26
CA ARG A 54 -10.93 3.78 4.48
C ARG A 54 -10.68 4.93 5.46
N ASP A 55 -9.42 5.36 5.62
CA ASP A 55 -9.11 6.52 6.47
C ASP A 55 -9.86 7.76 6.00
N LEU A 56 -9.91 7.98 4.68
CA LEU A 56 -10.62 9.13 4.11
C LEU A 56 -12.12 9.04 4.35
N ALA A 57 -12.70 7.85 4.16
CA ALA A 57 -14.13 7.67 4.37
C ALA A 57 -14.52 7.91 5.83
N LEU A 58 -13.75 7.37 6.78
CA LEU A 58 -14.10 7.43 8.20
C LEU A 58 -13.79 8.79 8.83
N THR A 59 -12.77 9.49 8.36
CA THR A 59 -12.39 10.77 8.95
C THR A 59 -12.94 11.97 8.18
N ILE A 60 -12.95 11.93 6.87
CA ILE A 60 -13.40 13.07 6.07
C ILE A 60 -14.89 13.02 5.83
N VAL A 61 -15.38 11.92 5.27
CA VAL A 61 -16.80 11.82 4.92
C VAL A 61 -17.68 11.68 6.16
N ALA A 62 -17.34 10.72 7.04
CA ALA A 62 -18.17 10.44 8.21
C ALA A 62 -18.18 11.61 9.22
N GLU A 63 -17.06 12.33 9.36
CA GLU A 63 -16.96 13.45 10.30
C GLU A 63 -17.30 14.80 9.66
N GLY A 64 -17.57 14.82 8.37
CA GLY A 64 -17.92 16.05 7.67
C GLY A 64 -16.78 17.05 7.57
N ARG A 65 -15.55 16.59 7.51
CA ARG A 65 -14.37 17.46 7.42
C ARG A 65 -14.11 17.87 5.97
N ASP A 66 -13.49 19.03 5.80
CA ASP A 66 -13.14 19.52 4.48
C ASP A 66 -11.86 18.87 3.99
N ALA A 67 -11.95 18.13 2.88
CA ALA A 67 -10.81 17.42 2.31
C ALA A 67 -9.69 18.35 1.83
N ARG A 68 -10.02 19.56 1.40
CA ARG A 68 -9.03 20.50 0.87
C ARG A 68 -8.22 21.20 1.95
N SER A 69 -8.79 21.34 3.15
CA SER A 69 -8.14 22.00 4.26
C SER A 69 -7.61 21.04 5.32
N THR A 70 -7.86 19.75 5.18
CA THR A 70 -7.34 18.74 6.10
C THR A 70 -6.06 18.15 5.52
N LYS A 71 -4.99 18.13 6.33
CA LYS A 71 -3.71 17.58 5.92
C LYS A 71 -3.67 16.06 6.07
N VAL A 72 -2.92 15.41 5.20
CA VAL A 72 -2.73 13.96 5.24
C VAL A 72 -2.23 13.50 6.61
N GLU A 73 -1.32 14.25 7.24
CA GLU A 73 -0.78 13.89 8.56
C GLU A 73 -1.83 13.79 9.65
N ALA A 74 -2.97 14.48 9.48
CA ALA A 74 -4.05 14.44 10.46
C ALA A 74 -4.87 13.15 10.40
N VAL A 75 -4.81 12.42 9.30
CA VAL A 75 -5.64 11.23 9.10
C VAL A 75 -4.84 9.95 8.84
N MET A 76 -3.56 10.05 8.56
CA MET A 76 -2.75 8.89 8.24
C MET A 76 -2.56 7.95 9.43
N THR A 77 -2.34 6.69 9.15
CA THR A 77 -1.98 5.70 10.14
C THR A 77 -0.46 5.73 10.32
N ARG A 78 0.00 5.85 11.56
CA ARG A 78 1.43 5.91 11.88
C ARG A 78 2.01 4.57 12.26
N LYS A 79 1.16 3.59 12.58
CA LYS A 79 1.62 2.24 12.87
C LYS A 79 1.90 1.53 11.56
N LEU A 80 3.17 1.33 11.26
CA LEU A 80 3.61 0.83 9.96
C LEU A 80 3.92 -0.65 10.01
N VAL A 81 3.46 -1.37 8.99
CA VAL A 81 3.86 -2.76 8.72
C VAL A 81 4.68 -2.70 7.45
N THR A 82 5.94 -3.07 7.53
CA THR A 82 6.87 -2.95 6.40
C THR A 82 7.67 -4.23 6.24
N CYS A 83 8.37 -4.34 5.11
CA CYS A 83 9.35 -5.39 4.89
C CYS A 83 10.62 -4.77 4.30
N ARG A 84 11.66 -5.59 4.20
CA ARG A 84 12.97 -5.17 3.68
C ARG A 84 13.19 -5.77 2.31
N PRO A 85 14.02 -5.13 1.47
CA PRO A 85 14.29 -5.67 0.12
C PRO A 85 14.83 -7.10 0.14
N ASP A 86 15.63 -7.42 1.14
CA ASP A 86 16.26 -8.74 1.23
C ASP A 86 15.42 -9.76 1.99
N ASP A 87 14.27 -9.37 2.51
CA ASP A 87 13.36 -10.32 3.14
C ASP A 87 12.81 -11.30 2.10
N ASP A 88 12.56 -12.53 2.54
CA ASP A 88 11.86 -13.48 1.69
C ASP A 88 10.44 -12.97 1.41
N LEU A 89 10.00 -13.14 0.18
CA LEU A 89 8.66 -12.71 -0.21
C LEU A 89 7.58 -13.31 0.69
N GLN A 90 7.78 -14.56 1.13
CA GLN A 90 6.80 -15.21 1.99
C GLN A 90 6.59 -14.45 3.30
N LYS A 91 7.66 -13.85 3.84
CA LYS A 91 7.56 -13.03 5.06
C LYS A 91 6.64 -11.84 4.84
N ALA A 92 6.76 -11.18 3.69
CA ALA A 92 5.89 -10.05 3.35
C ALA A 92 4.44 -10.50 3.16
N LEU A 93 4.25 -11.63 2.50
CA LEU A 93 2.90 -12.18 2.28
C LEU A 93 2.23 -12.56 3.59
N ASP A 94 2.98 -13.16 4.51
CA ASP A 94 2.47 -13.51 5.84
C ASP A 94 2.07 -12.26 6.61
N ALA A 95 2.88 -11.21 6.54
CA ALA A 95 2.56 -9.94 7.21
C ALA A 95 1.31 -9.30 6.63
N MET A 96 1.15 -9.34 5.31
CA MET A 96 -0.06 -8.81 4.66
C MET A 96 -1.31 -9.59 5.10
N THR A 97 -1.19 -10.91 5.20
CA THR A 97 -2.30 -11.74 5.65
C THR A 97 -2.64 -11.47 7.11
N GLU A 98 -1.62 -11.44 7.97
CA GLU A 98 -1.81 -11.23 9.40
C GLU A 98 -2.48 -9.89 9.71
N HIS A 99 -2.07 -8.83 9.00
CA HIS A 99 -2.57 -7.48 9.21
C HIS A 99 -3.67 -7.08 8.24
N GLN A 100 -4.13 -8.01 7.41
CA GLN A 100 -5.21 -7.79 6.44
C GLN A 100 -4.91 -6.62 5.50
N LEU A 101 -3.69 -6.60 4.98
CA LEU A 101 -3.21 -5.56 4.07
C LEU A 101 -3.13 -6.08 2.66
N ARG A 102 -3.48 -5.24 1.69
CA ARG A 102 -3.34 -5.56 0.28
C ARG A 102 -2.02 -5.07 -0.29
N ARG A 103 -1.32 -4.21 0.43
CA ARG A 103 -0.04 -3.66 0.04
C ARG A 103 0.87 -3.56 1.25
N ILE A 104 2.17 -3.67 1.02
CA ILE A 104 3.16 -3.53 2.07
C ILE A 104 4.35 -2.72 1.54
N PRO A 105 4.75 -1.64 2.23
CA PRO A 105 5.92 -0.87 1.82
C PRO A 105 7.20 -1.66 2.06
N VAL A 106 8.15 -1.49 1.15
CA VAL A 106 9.50 -2.05 1.27
C VAL A 106 10.43 -0.90 1.64
N VAL A 107 11.13 -1.02 2.75
CA VAL A 107 11.99 0.05 3.27
C VAL A 107 13.42 -0.44 3.50
N GLU A 108 14.36 0.47 3.33
CA GLU A 108 15.77 0.27 3.66
C GLU A 108 16.09 0.92 5.00
N SER A 109 17.39 1.09 5.27
CA SER A 109 17.88 1.78 6.48
C SER A 109 17.18 3.13 6.65
N ASP A 110 16.92 3.51 7.89
CA ASP A 110 16.23 4.75 8.24
C ASP A 110 14.80 4.84 7.70
N ASN A 111 14.17 3.70 7.45
CA ASN A 111 12.81 3.62 6.92
C ASN A 111 12.63 4.33 5.57
N LYS A 112 13.70 4.41 4.78
CA LYS A 112 13.60 4.96 3.44
C LYS A 112 12.80 4.00 2.56
N ILE A 113 11.69 4.48 2.00
CA ILE A 113 10.87 3.65 1.12
C ILE A 113 11.58 3.45 -0.23
N VAL A 114 11.63 2.20 -0.69
CA VAL A 114 12.26 1.86 -1.96
C VAL A 114 11.30 1.15 -2.91
N GLY A 115 10.18 0.69 -2.40
CA GLY A 115 9.19 0.01 -3.23
C GLY A 115 7.93 -0.29 -2.45
N ILE A 116 7.00 -0.92 -3.15
CA ILE A 116 5.76 -1.39 -2.54
C ILE A 116 5.39 -2.72 -3.19
N ILE A 117 4.87 -3.64 -2.40
CA ILE A 117 4.40 -4.93 -2.89
C ILE A 117 2.88 -4.96 -2.74
N ALA A 118 2.19 -5.19 -3.85
CA ALA A 118 0.74 -5.38 -3.85
C ALA A 118 0.43 -6.84 -4.11
N GLN A 119 -0.66 -7.35 -3.54
CA GLN A 119 -1.09 -8.72 -3.79
C GLN A 119 -1.25 -8.99 -5.29
N ALA A 120 -1.78 -8.00 -6.03
CA ALA A 120 -1.94 -8.12 -7.47
C ALA A 120 -0.62 -8.36 -8.19
N ASP A 121 0.44 -7.67 -7.75
CA ASP A 121 1.75 -7.79 -8.37
C ASP A 121 2.35 -9.17 -8.12
N VAL A 122 2.11 -9.73 -6.95
CA VAL A 122 2.57 -11.09 -6.63
C VAL A 122 1.94 -12.09 -7.58
N ALA A 123 0.64 -11.95 -7.83
CA ALA A 123 -0.08 -12.86 -8.72
C ALA A 123 0.47 -12.83 -10.15
N THR A 124 0.96 -11.68 -10.61
CA THR A 124 1.47 -11.55 -11.98
C THR A 124 2.96 -11.88 -12.11
N ARG A 125 3.72 -11.77 -11.04
CA ARG A 125 5.18 -11.91 -11.10
C ARG A 125 5.70 -13.28 -10.66
N ILE A 126 4.94 -14.00 -9.88
CA ILE A 126 5.33 -15.36 -9.48
C ILE A 126 4.90 -16.31 -10.58
N ASP A 127 5.90 -16.92 -11.23
CA ASP A 127 5.68 -17.76 -12.39
C ASP A 127 6.15 -19.19 -12.11
N GLU A 128 5.66 -19.78 -11.01
CA GLU A 128 5.88 -21.18 -10.69
C GLU A 128 4.54 -21.87 -10.51
N PRO A 129 3.99 -22.47 -11.56
CA PRO A 129 2.62 -22.98 -11.52
C PRO A 129 2.32 -23.99 -10.41
N GLU A 130 3.28 -24.85 -10.11
CA GLU A 130 3.06 -25.92 -9.13
C GLU A 130 3.11 -25.40 -7.69
N LYS A 131 3.98 -24.43 -7.39
CA LYS A 131 4.15 -23.91 -6.05
C LYS A 131 3.25 -22.74 -5.73
N THR A 132 2.87 -21.99 -6.75
CA THR A 132 2.14 -20.73 -6.57
C THR A 132 0.73 -20.77 -7.12
N GLY A 133 0.33 -21.87 -7.75
CA GLY A 133 -0.99 -21.99 -8.34
C GLY A 133 -2.12 -21.66 -7.38
N ASP A 134 -2.11 -22.28 -6.21
CA ASP A 134 -3.14 -22.05 -5.20
C ASP A 134 -3.08 -20.64 -4.65
N MET A 135 -1.89 -20.15 -4.39
CA MET A 135 -1.71 -18.78 -3.90
C MET A 135 -2.18 -17.75 -4.92
N VAL A 136 -1.83 -17.94 -6.17
CA VAL A 136 -2.27 -17.06 -7.26
C VAL A 136 -3.79 -17.06 -7.36
N LYS A 137 -4.41 -18.22 -7.30
CA LYS A 137 -5.87 -18.35 -7.33
C LYS A 137 -6.52 -17.64 -6.15
N GLU A 138 -5.97 -17.79 -4.96
CA GLU A 138 -6.49 -17.15 -3.77
C GLU A 138 -6.43 -15.63 -3.87
N ILE A 139 -5.29 -15.09 -4.25
CA ILE A 139 -5.10 -13.66 -4.40
C ILE A 139 -6.05 -13.09 -5.45
N SER A 140 -6.16 -13.75 -6.60
CA SER A 140 -7.04 -13.32 -7.68
C SER A 140 -8.50 -13.35 -7.25
N LYS A 141 -8.90 -14.39 -6.53
CA LYS A 141 -10.25 -14.55 -6.03
C LYS A 141 -10.61 -13.43 -5.05
N ASP A 142 -9.72 -13.12 -4.14
CA ASP A 142 -9.94 -12.05 -3.17
C ASP A 142 -10.08 -10.70 -3.86
N GLN A 143 -9.26 -10.43 -4.85
CA GLN A 143 -9.33 -9.19 -5.62
C GLN A 143 -10.62 -9.08 -6.42
N SER A 144 -11.03 -10.15 -7.06
CA SER A 144 -12.30 -10.17 -7.80
C SER A 144 -13.46 -9.91 -6.86
N PHE A 145 -13.47 -10.56 -5.72
CA PHE A 145 -14.51 -10.36 -4.71
C PHE A 145 -14.55 -8.91 -4.22
N ALA A 146 -13.40 -8.36 -3.90
CA ALA A 146 -13.31 -6.98 -3.42
C ALA A 146 -13.79 -5.99 -4.48
N LYS A 147 -13.44 -6.22 -5.74
CA LYS A 147 -13.86 -5.38 -6.85
C LYS A 147 -15.37 -5.42 -7.03
N ASP A 148 -15.94 -6.61 -7.01
CA ASP A 148 -17.38 -6.80 -7.14
C ASP A 148 -18.13 -6.15 -5.98
N SER A 149 -17.63 -6.32 -4.76
CA SER A 149 -18.27 -5.74 -3.57
C SER A 149 -18.23 -4.22 -3.55
N LEU A 150 -17.26 -3.60 -4.24
CA LEU A 150 -17.17 -2.15 -4.37
C LEU A 150 -17.99 -1.62 -5.54
N GLY A 151 -18.62 -2.48 -6.32
CA GLY A 151 -19.44 -2.08 -7.44
C GLY A 151 -18.69 -1.47 -8.59
N SER A 152 -17.44 -1.78 -8.69
CA SER A 152 -16.57 -1.21 -9.74
C SER A 152 -16.49 -2.04 -11.00
#